data_08dcc9cd8c23e64a2464e449d5e1b394
#
_entry.id   08dcc9cd8c23e64a2464e449d5e1b394
#
_cell.length_a   1.000
_cell.length_b   1.000
_cell.length_c   1.000
_cell.angle_alpha   90.00
_cell.angle_beta   90.00
_cell.angle_gamma   90.00
#
_symmetry.space_group_name_H-M   'P 1'
#
loop_
_entity.id
_entity.type
_entity.pdbx_description
1 polymer ?
#
loop_
_entity_poly.entity_id
_entity_poly.type
_entity_poly.pdbx_seq_one_letter_code
_entity_poly.pdbx_strand_id
1 'polypeptide(L)'
;MKKRICRVLALCLVLCLLLSGCQAIGEYFSVMGSLLMGGSAYRFSDMNYVRPDLERFQADLDACCLAAETERDLQKLLDQIYAFYTVFDEICTAQALSMIHYSKNMTDAYWEAEYQFCSALDGELTAGLDRLYRALAKSPLRPQLEGEAYFGADFFVAYEGESLYDEAFCAMLAQESQLQNQYLALYATVGQMEQATFLENHAETLAEVLAQLVILRRQMAEYAGYDSYPEFAYEFYHARDYTPAQTTAYLADIRAELVPLFQQIAETKPEITLYSCTQTDTYEYVRQTANGLGGTFLQAFWLMEQSGLYDIAAGEEKYAGSFEVYIADYQVPYVFVNPTETEYDKLTFAHEFGHFCNDYASYGGQVGVDVAEVFSQGTEYMSLLYGPADANLTKLKMLDGLCVYVEQGALASFEQQLYTLAEEELNAQGMQALYSRVCTSFGLEGSMEYVLVPHFYTSPLYVISYVVSNDAALQIYQMEQATTGTGRKCLEESLYTSQGYFLAFLEEAGLKSPFATGRLAEVKQMLQQILQ
;
A
#
# COMPACT_ATOMS: atom_id res chain seq x y z
N MET A 1 20.98 -10.76 20.58
CA MET A 1 21.27 -9.33 20.57
C MET A 1 20.96 -8.72 19.19
N LYS A 2 21.26 -9.40 18.06
CA LYS A 2 20.86 -8.95 16.70
C LYS A 2 19.32 -8.84 16.50
N LYS A 3 18.52 -9.73 17.08
CA LYS A 3 17.03 -9.71 16.99
C LYS A 3 16.32 -8.49 17.64
N ARG A 4 17.00 -7.65 18.43
CA ARG A 4 16.42 -6.42 19.00
C ARG A 4 16.71 -5.16 18.20
N ILE A 5 17.70 -5.21 17.33
CA ILE A 5 18.16 -4.05 16.53
C ILE A 5 17.31 -3.90 15.25
N CYS A 6 16.79 -5.01 14.70
CA CYS A 6 15.96 -4.98 13.49
C CYS A 6 14.51 -4.49 13.68
N ARG A 7 14.04 -4.30 14.92
CA ARG A 7 12.64 -3.92 15.18
C ARG A 7 12.22 -2.52 14.73
N VAL A 8 13.13 -1.72 14.23
CA VAL A 8 12.87 -0.34 13.83
C VAL A 8 13.30 -0.07 12.37
N LEU A 9 13.97 -1.01 11.70
CA LEU A 9 14.36 -0.91 10.29
C LEU A 9 13.22 -1.23 9.30
N ALA A 10 12.06 -1.61 9.80
CA ALA A 10 10.90 -2.01 9.01
C ALA A 10 10.21 -0.87 8.24
N LEU A 11 10.80 0.33 8.22
CA LEU A 11 10.15 1.54 7.68
C LEU A 11 10.59 1.94 6.26
N CYS A 12 11.29 1.11 5.53
CA CYS A 12 12.02 1.61 4.36
C CYS A 12 11.76 0.99 3.00
N LEU A 13 10.67 0.29 2.72
CA LEU A 13 10.56 -0.35 1.39
C LEU A 13 9.16 -0.52 0.79
N VAL A 14 8.33 0.45 0.93
CA VAL A 14 7.41 0.79 -0.16
C VAL A 14 7.72 2.24 -0.46
N LEU A 15 7.91 2.62 -1.68
CA LEU A 15 8.41 3.93 -2.11
C LEU A 15 7.63 5.12 -1.63
N CYS A 16 6.63 4.89 -0.90
CA CYS A 16 5.90 5.86 -0.13
C CYS A 16 6.10 5.74 1.39
N LEU A 17 6.94 4.86 1.96
CA LEU A 17 7.01 4.58 3.41
C LEU A 17 8.05 5.39 4.20
N LEU A 18 8.63 6.44 3.66
CA LEU A 18 9.83 7.04 4.24
C LEU A 18 9.65 8.35 5.01
N LEU A 19 8.44 8.80 5.28
CA LEU A 19 8.21 10.09 5.92
C LEU A 19 7.74 10.04 7.38
N SER A 20 7.59 8.88 8.01
CA SER A 20 7.12 8.81 9.40
C SER A 20 8.08 9.42 10.44
N GLY A 21 9.36 9.63 10.10
CA GLY A 21 10.28 10.44 10.91
C GLY A 21 10.18 11.94 10.66
N CYS A 22 9.48 12.35 9.61
CA CYS A 22 9.37 13.74 9.19
C CYS A 22 8.02 14.38 9.48
N GLN A 23 7.10 13.68 10.16
CA GLN A 23 5.79 14.26 10.43
C GLN A 23 5.91 15.63 11.13
N ALA A 24 6.75 15.76 12.13
CA ALA A 24 6.98 17.03 12.79
C ALA A 24 7.79 18.01 11.92
N ILE A 25 8.72 17.55 11.09
CA ILE A 25 9.41 18.37 10.10
C ILE A 25 8.46 18.73 8.97
N GLY A 26 7.64 17.79 8.48
CA GLY A 26 6.60 18.00 7.50
C GLY A 26 5.51 18.96 8.00
N GLU A 27 5.03 18.85 9.24
CA GLU A 27 4.11 19.80 9.84
C GLU A 27 4.73 21.21 10.00
N TYR A 28 5.99 21.31 10.44
CA TYR A 28 6.67 22.60 10.53
C TYR A 28 6.82 23.27 9.16
N PHE A 29 7.16 22.51 8.13
CA PHE A 29 7.29 23.03 6.76
C PHE A 29 5.95 23.17 6.05
N SER A 30 4.95 22.32 6.32
CA SER A 30 3.58 22.47 5.85
C SER A 30 2.92 23.74 6.38
N VAL A 31 3.07 24.02 7.69
CA VAL A 31 2.58 25.28 8.29
C VAL A 31 3.29 26.48 7.69
N MET A 32 4.61 26.40 7.45
CA MET A 32 5.35 27.47 6.78
C MET A 32 4.98 27.56 5.28
N GLY A 33 4.79 26.44 4.59
CA GLY A 33 4.35 26.39 3.20
C GLY A 33 2.94 26.93 3.02
N SER A 34 1.98 26.54 3.85
CA SER A 34 0.60 27.04 3.80
C SER A 34 0.47 28.51 4.18
N LEU A 35 1.36 29.04 5.04
CA LEU A 35 1.44 30.48 5.37
C LEU A 35 2.07 31.30 4.24
N LEU A 36 2.96 30.70 3.44
CA LEU A 36 3.64 31.36 2.32
C LEU A 36 2.86 31.24 1.00
N MET A 37 2.05 30.20 0.85
CA MET A 37 1.32 29.87 -0.37
C MET A 37 -0.17 30.18 -0.22
N GLY A 38 -0.50 31.43 0.01
CA GLY A 38 -1.89 31.89 0.09
C GLY A 38 -2.76 31.38 -1.05
N GLY A 39 -3.36 30.21 -0.88
CA GLY A 39 -4.61 29.83 -1.53
C GLY A 39 -4.61 29.49 -3.00
N SER A 40 -3.49 29.25 -3.69
CA SER A 40 -3.54 28.69 -5.05
C SER A 40 -3.31 27.19 -4.99
N ALA A 41 -4.41 26.41 -4.98
CA ALA A 41 -4.33 24.99 -5.21
C ALA A 41 -3.69 24.76 -6.60
N TYR A 42 -2.54 24.06 -6.64
CA TYR A 42 -1.94 23.61 -7.88
C TYR A 42 -2.93 22.68 -8.58
N ARG A 43 -3.06 22.83 -9.91
CA ARG A 43 -3.79 21.85 -10.72
C ARG A 43 -2.82 20.77 -11.18
N PHE A 44 -3.28 19.54 -11.28
CA PHE A 44 -2.47 18.47 -11.85
C PHE A 44 -1.89 18.83 -13.23
N SER A 45 -2.65 19.56 -14.05
CA SER A 45 -2.19 20.04 -15.36
C SER A 45 -1.00 21.00 -15.33
N ASP A 46 -0.70 21.59 -14.16
CA ASP A 46 0.37 22.57 -13.98
C ASP A 46 1.62 21.91 -13.38
N MET A 47 1.53 20.63 -13.01
CA MET A 47 2.64 19.84 -12.47
C MET A 47 3.55 19.38 -13.60
N ASN A 48 4.85 19.57 -13.42
CA ASN A 48 5.82 19.25 -14.45
C ASN A 48 6.75 18.13 -13.97
N TYR A 49 6.87 17.10 -14.79
CA TYR A 49 7.90 16.09 -14.59
C TYR A 49 9.28 16.69 -14.85
N VAL A 50 10.18 16.49 -13.91
CA VAL A 50 11.61 16.79 -14.06
C VAL A 50 12.38 15.52 -13.74
N ARG A 51 13.22 15.08 -14.69
CA ARG A 51 14.02 13.87 -14.46
C ARG A 51 14.96 14.08 -13.28
N PRO A 52 15.02 13.15 -12.29
CA PRO A 52 15.87 13.24 -11.11
C PRO A 52 17.35 13.53 -11.38
N ASP A 53 17.92 14.46 -10.64
CA ASP A 53 19.35 14.78 -10.63
C ASP A 53 20.04 14.03 -9.49
N LEU A 54 20.56 12.85 -9.79
CA LEU A 54 21.20 11.98 -8.80
C LEU A 54 22.57 12.51 -8.34
N GLU A 55 23.27 13.31 -9.15
CA GLU A 55 24.52 13.95 -8.71
C GLU A 55 24.23 14.98 -7.61
N ARG A 56 23.16 15.76 -7.77
CA ARG A 56 22.68 16.70 -6.74
C ARG A 56 22.21 15.97 -5.49
N PHE A 57 21.42 14.90 -5.64
CA PHE A 57 20.98 14.07 -4.51
C PHE A 57 22.17 13.56 -3.69
N GLN A 58 23.16 12.97 -4.33
CA GLN A 58 24.34 12.46 -3.66
C GLN A 58 25.16 13.56 -2.99
N ALA A 59 25.31 14.74 -3.63
CA ALA A 59 26.04 15.88 -3.09
C ALA A 59 25.35 16.43 -1.84
N ASP A 60 24.01 16.57 -1.84
CA ASP A 60 23.25 17.08 -0.71
C ASP A 60 23.21 16.05 0.44
N LEU A 61 23.15 14.76 0.13
CA LEU A 61 23.30 13.68 1.11
C LEU A 61 24.65 13.73 1.81
N ASP A 62 25.75 13.86 1.04
CA ASP A 62 27.11 13.96 1.57
C ASP A 62 27.28 15.19 2.46
N ALA A 63 26.76 16.34 2.03
CA ALA A 63 26.80 17.58 2.79
C ALA A 63 26.01 17.46 4.10
N CYS A 64 24.82 16.86 4.07
CA CYS A 64 23.98 16.67 5.25
C CYS A 64 24.63 15.68 6.24
N CYS A 65 25.19 14.56 5.77
CA CYS A 65 25.92 13.60 6.61
C CYS A 65 27.15 14.26 7.28
N LEU A 66 27.91 15.07 6.54
CA LEU A 66 29.04 15.83 7.11
C LEU A 66 28.57 16.84 8.16
N ALA A 67 27.48 17.55 7.90
CA ALA A 67 26.90 18.47 8.86
C ALA A 67 26.41 17.76 10.13
N ALA A 68 25.81 16.58 10.00
CA ALA A 68 25.39 15.76 11.14
C ALA A 68 26.54 15.44 12.09
N GLU A 69 27.75 15.21 11.57
CA GLU A 69 28.94 14.90 12.36
C GLU A 69 29.61 16.14 12.97
N THR A 70 29.64 17.24 12.21
CA THR A 70 30.51 18.39 12.51
C THR A 70 29.80 19.61 13.09
N GLU A 71 28.51 19.80 12.77
CA GLU A 71 27.75 20.97 13.19
C GLU A 71 27.41 20.92 14.68
N ARG A 72 27.35 22.11 15.30
CA ARG A 72 26.99 22.32 16.71
C ARG A 72 25.84 23.31 16.87
N ASP A 73 25.40 23.91 15.78
CA ASP A 73 24.26 24.82 15.69
C ASP A 73 23.09 24.05 15.08
N LEU A 74 22.01 23.84 15.85
CA LEU A 74 20.85 23.10 15.43
C LEU A 74 20.23 23.67 14.16
N GLN A 75 20.09 25.00 14.07
CA GLN A 75 19.45 25.61 12.90
C GLN A 75 20.22 25.35 11.61
N LYS A 76 21.55 25.40 11.66
CA LYS A 76 22.38 25.10 10.49
C LYS A 76 22.28 23.62 10.07
N LEU A 77 22.17 22.71 11.04
CA LEU A 77 21.94 21.30 10.74
C LEU A 77 20.56 21.09 10.12
N LEU A 78 19.52 21.72 10.66
CA LEU A 78 18.17 21.66 10.10
C LEU A 78 18.12 22.25 8.69
N ASP A 79 18.85 23.33 8.39
CA ASP A 79 18.94 23.89 7.04
C ASP A 79 19.53 22.89 6.03
N GLN A 80 20.52 22.08 6.45
CA GLN A 80 21.08 21.02 5.59
C GLN A 80 20.13 19.83 5.43
N ILE A 81 19.47 19.41 6.50
CA ILE A 81 18.43 18.39 6.46
C ILE A 81 17.32 18.82 5.50
N TYR A 82 16.87 20.06 5.59
CA TYR A 82 15.86 20.62 4.69
C TYR A 82 16.31 20.60 3.22
N ALA A 83 17.55 21.02 2.94
CA ALA A 83 18.08 21.02 1.58
C ALA A 83 18.08 19.59 0.99
N PHE A 84 18.47 18.59 1.77
CA PHE A 84 18.42 17.19 1.37
C PHE A 84 16.99 16.74 1.07
N TYR A 85 16.03 17.00 1.99
CA TYR A 85 14.64 16.59 1.77
C TYR A 85 13.98 17.29 0.58
N THR A 86 14.36 18.54 0.29
CA THR A 86 13.86 19.21 -0.93
C THR A 86 14.22 18.42 -2.19
N VAL A 87 15.47 17.93 -2.30
CA VAL A 87 15.86 17.10 -3.45
C VAL A 87 15.23 15.72 -3.41
N PHE A 88 15.06 15.16 -2.22
CA PHE A 88 14.38 13.89 -2.03
C PHE A 88 12.92 13.96 -2.50
N ASP A 89 12.18 15.01 -2.11
CA ASP A 89 10.79 15.24 -2.52
C ASP A 89 10.66 15.50 -4.03
N GLU A 90 11.63 16.22 -4.65
CA GLU A 90 11.71 16.38 -6.10
C GLU A 90 11.81 15.01 -6.81
N ILE A 91 12.57 14.07 -6.25
CA ILE A 91 12.69 12.70 -6.81
C ILE A 91 11.40 11.91 -6.60
N CYS A 92 10.82 11.91 -5.40
CA CYS A 92 9.54 11.26 -5.12
C CYS A 92 8.42 11.81 -6.02
N THR A 93 8.40 13.12 -6.25
CA THR A 93 7.48 13.76 -7.21
C THR A 93 7.68 13.24 -8.62
N ALA A 94 8.93 13.10 -9.08
CA ALA A 94 9.22 12.54 -10.39
C ALA A 94 8.77 11.08 -10.50
N GLN A 95 8.95 10.28 -9.45
CA GLN A 95 8.47 8.90 -9.39
C GLN A 95 6.93 8.85 -9.51
N ALA A 96 6.21 9.64 -8.71
CA ALA A 96 4.75 9.72 -8.77
C ALA A 96 4.25 10.17 -10.15
N LEU A 97 4.80 11.25 -10.71
CA LEU A 97 4.38 11.76 -12.01
C LEU A 97 4.69 10.79 -13.16
N SER A 98 5.87 10.14 -13.16
CA SER A 98 6.21 9.13 -14.17
C SER A 98 5.26 7.93 -14.11
N MET A 99 4.93 7.45 -12.90
CA MET A 99 3.94 6.37 -12.66
C MET A 99 2.56 6.77 -13.18
N ILE A 100 2.05 7.96 -12.83
CA ILE A 100 0.75 8.44 -13.27
C ILE A 100 0.71 8.53 -14.80
N HIS A 101 1.70 9.16 -15.43
CA HIS A 101 1.73 9.33 -16.87
C HIS A 101 1.86 8.02 -17.64
N TYR A 102 2.72 7.10 -17.17
CA TYR A 102 2.83 5.77 -17.77
C TYR A 102 1.55 4.96 -17.59
N SER A 103 0.92 5.00 -16.42
CA SER A 103 -0.35 4.31 -16.17
C SER A 103 -1.51 4.85 -17.02
N LYS A 104 -1.48 6.12 -17.44
CA LYS A 104 -2.45 6.71 -18.37
C LYS A 104 -2.31 6.20 -19.80
N ASN A 105 -1.11 5.82 -20.20
CA ASN A 105 -0.85 5.23 -21.52
C ASN A 105 0.41 4.35 -21.46
N MET A 106 0.23 3.05 -21.22
CA MET A 106 1.31 2.07 -21.13
C MET A 106 1.99 1.78 -22.47
N THR A 107 1.50 2.34 -23.58
CA THR A 107 2.15 2.24 -24.91
C THR A 107 3.08 3.40 -25.20
N ASP A 108 3.15 4.41 -24.33
CA ASP A 108 4.05 5.56 -24.49
C ASP A 108 5.49 5.20 -24.05
N ALA A 109 6.37 4.97 -25.02
CA ALA A 109 7.75 4.57 -24.79
C ALA A 109 8.58 5.62 -24.00
N TYR A 110 8.22 6.90 -24.04
CA TYR A 110 8.89 7.92 -23.22
C TYR A 110 8.54 7.74 -21.75
N TRP A 111 7.25 7.62 -21.42
CA TRP A 111 6.82 7.45 -20.04
C TRP A 111 7.19 6.06 -19.48
N GLU A 112 7.22 5.03 -20.32
CA GLU A 112 7.78 3.73 -19.95
C GLU A 112 9.24 3.85 -19.49
N ALA A 113 10.08 4.51 -20.28
CA ALA A 113 11.49 4.69 -19.95
C ALA A 113 11.71 5.55 -18.70
N GLU A 114 10.91 6.61 -18.50
CA GLU A 114 11.01 7.47 -17.31
C GLU A 114 10.50 6.74 -16.06
N TYR A 115 9.42 5.98 -16.15
CA TYR A 115 8.93 5.14 -15.05
C TYR A 115 9.96 4.08 -14.64
N GLN A 116 10.54 3.35 -15.62
CA GLN A 116 11.60 2.36 -15.35
C GLN A 116 12.84 3.00 -14.72
N PHE A 117 13.22 4.18 -15.17
CA PHE A 117 14.32 4.94 -14.56
C PHE A 117 13.99 5.32 -13.13
N CYS A 118 12.83 5.90 -12.86
CA CYS A 118 12.42 6.37 -11.55
C CYS A 118 12.25 5.20 -10.56
N SER A 119 11.61 4.10 -10.95
CA SER A 119 11.40 2.94 -10.10
C SER A 119 12.72 2.21 -9.73
N ALA A 120 13.75 2.33 -10.56
CA ALA A 120 15.06 1.77 -10.23
C ALA A 120 15.80 2.55 -9.12
N LEU A 121 15.35 3.74 -8.74
CA LEU A 121 15.99 4.58 -7.71
C LEU A 121 15.66 4.16 -6.28
N ASP A 122 14.66 3.34 -6.06
CA ASP A 122 14.12 2.99 -4.75
C ASP A 122 15.19 2.52 -3.77
N GLY A 123 16.04 1.61 -4.22
CA GLY A 123 17.13 1.08 -3.41
C GLY A 123 18.18 2.15 -3.06
N GLU A 124 18.49 3.06 -3.99
CA GLU A 124 19.45 4.14 -3.77
C GLU A 124 18.89 5.19 -2.79
N LEU A 125 17.63 5.55 -2.95
CA LEU A 125 16.95 6.50 -2.05
C LEU A 125 16.87 5.96 -0.63
N THR A 126 16.50 4.69 -0.48
CA THR A 126 16.40 4.03 0.82
C THR A 126 17.75 3.91 1.50
N ALA A 127 18.79 3.50 0.76
CA ALA A 127 20.17 3.45 1.28
C ALA A 127 20.68 4.85 1.66
N GLY A 128 20.30 5.87 0.90
CA GLY A 128 20.63 7.28 1.21
C GLY A 128 20.02 7.74 2.51
N LEU A 129 18.75 7.44 2.75
CA LEU A 129 18.05 7.77 4.01
C LEU A 129 18.63 7.00 5.20
N ASP A 130 18.89 5.70 5.06
CA ASP A 130 19.54 4.92 6.12
C ASP A 130 20.90 5.55 6.50
N ARG A 131 21.70 5.92 5.50
CA ARG A 131 22.98 6.59 5.70
C ARG A 131 22.82 7.91 6.44
N LEU A 132 21.86 8.75 6.04
CA LEU A 132 21.57 10.03 6.70
C LEU A 132 21.15 9.82 8.15
N TYR A 133 20.19 8.93 8.41
CA TYR A 133 19.70 8.70 9.76
C TYR A 133 20.79 8.14 10.69
N ARG A 134 21.68 7.29 10.18
CA ARG A 134 22.85 6.81 10.92
C ARG A 134 23.86 7.91 11.24
N ALA A 135 24.02 8.88 10.34
CA ALA A 135 24.84 10.06 10.60
C ALA A 135 24.20 10.95 11.68
N LEU A 136 22.89 11.18 11.59
CA LEU A 136 22.12 11.94 12.59
C LEU A 136 22.08 11.25 13.95
N ALA A 137 21.98 9.90 13.99
CA ALA A 137 22.06 9.11 15.21
C ALA A 137 23.36 9.32 15.99
N LYS A 138 24.46 9.60 15.28
CA LYS A 138 25.78 9.88 15.86
C LYS A 138 26.03 11.36 16.11
N SER A 139 25.10 12.22 15.70
CA SER A 139 25.25 13.68 15.85
C SER A 139 25.29 14.11 17.31
N PRO A 140 26.13 15.08 17.69
CA PRO A 140 26.07 15.69 19.01
C PRO A 140 24.78 16.47 19.27
N LEU A 141 24.02 16.78 18.22
CA LEU A 141 22.70 17.42 18.27
C LEU A 141 21.52 16.43 18.35
N ARG A 142 21.80 15.12 18.33
CA ARG A 142 20.76 14.08 18.42
C ARG A 142 19.72 14.32 19.52
N PRO A 143 20.10 14.69 20.78
CA PRO A 143 19.09 14.91 21.82
C PRO A 143 18.11 16.06 21.51
N GLN A 144 18.52 17.00 20.64
CA GLN A 144 17.66 18.09 20.19
C GLN A 144 16.80 17.65 18.99
N LEU A 145 17.35 16.80 18.11
CA LEU A 145 16.63 16.22 16.97
C LEU A 145 15.55 15.20 17.41
N GLU A 146 15.75 14.52 18.55
CA GLU A 146 14.75 13.62 19.16
C GLU A 146 13.66 14.40 19.94
N GLY A 147 13.62 15.73 19.86
CA GLY A 147 12.51 16.53 20.37
C GLY A 147 11.22 16.30 19.58
N GLU A 148 10.06 16.48 20.26
CA GLU A 148 8.72 16.30 19.64
C GLU A 148 8.49 17.11 18.37
N ALA A 149 9.20 18.25 18.22
CA ALA A 149 9.10 19.12 17.06
C ALA A 149 9.89 18.63 15.83
N TYR A 150 10.61 17.50 15.93
CA TYR A 150 11.46 16.99 14.85
C TYR A 150 11.22 15.50 14.61
N PHE A 151 12.18 14.62 15.01
CA PHE A 151 12.07 13.19 14.76
C PHE A 151 11.31 12.41 15.85
N GLY A 152 11.14 13.00 17.02
CA GLY A 152 10.53 12.34 18.17
C GLY A 152 11.52 11.50 18.99
N ALA A 153 11.07 11.11 20.18
CA ALA A 153 11.89 10.35 21.12
C ALA A 153 12.25 8.98 20.55
N ASP A 154 13.49 8.55 20.80
CA ASP A 154 14.00 7.22 20.44
C ASP A 154 14.05 6.92 18.92
N PHE A 155 13.73 7.87 18.03
CA PHE A 155 13.74 7.67 16.57
C PHE A 155 15.06 7.08 16.07
N PHE A 156 16.18 7.58 16.53
CA PHE A 156 17.50 7.15 16.06
C PHE A 156 18.02 5.86 16.68
N VAL A 157 17.31 5.24 17.61
CA VAL A 157 17.72 3.96 18.22
C VAL A 157 17.85 2.86 17.17
N ALA A 158 16.99 2.88 16.16
CA ALA A 158 17.03 1.97 15.03
C ALA A 158 18.32 2.05 14.21
N TYR A 159 18.92 3.23 14.17
CA TYR A 159 20.06 3.55 13.33
C TYR A 159 21.40 3.49 14.07
N GLU A 160 21.45 2.98 15.31
CA GLU A 160 22.68 2.82 16.11
C GLU A 160 23.55 1.63 15.68
N GLY A 161 22.94 0.60 15.04
CA GLY A 161 23.63 -0.62 14.60
C GLY A 161 24.41 -0.48 13.29
N GLU A 162 24.79 -1.62 12.71
CA GLU A 162 25.34 -1.68 11.33
C GLU A 162 24.22 -1.55 10.30
N SER A 163 24.50 -0.92 9.16
CA SER A 163 23.56 -0.82 8.06
C SER A 163 23.33 -2.19 7.40
N LEU A 164 22.10 -2.46 7.00
CA LEU A 164 21.81 -3.57 6.09
C LEU A 164 22.14 -3.19 4.64
N TYR A 165 22.12 -1.89 4.31
CA TYR A 165 22.31 -1.38 2.95
C TYR A 165 23.80 -1.26 2.59
N ASP A 166 24.53 -2.36 2.66
CA ASP A 166 25.88 -2.46 2.11
C ASP A 166 25.85 -2.79 0.60
N GLU A 167 27.01 -2.84 -0.04
CA GLU A 167 27.14 -3.11 -1.49
C GLU A 167 26.47 -4.43 -1.89
N ALA A 168 26.53 -5.45 -1.05
CA ALA A 168 25.97 -6.77 -1.37
C ALA A 168 24.43 -6.75 -1.31
N PHE A 169 23.87 -6.14 -0.27
CA PHE A 169 22.41 -6.03 -0.13
C PHE A 169 21.81 -5.08 -1.18
N CYS A 170 22.46 -3.94 -1.46
CA CYS A 170 22.06 -3.03 -2.54
C CYS A 170 22.09 -3.72 -3.91
N ALA A 171 23.06 -4.61 -4.17
CA ALA A 171 23.08 -5.41 -5.40
C ALA A 171 21.90 -6.39 -5.49
N MET A 172 21.45 -6.98 -4.36
CA MET A 172 20.25 -7.83 -4.33
C MET A 172 18.99 -7.02 -4.61
N LEU A 173 18.85 -5.81 -4.04
CA LEU A 173 17.72 -4.90 -4.32
C LEU A 173 17.66 -4.50 -5.80
N ALA A 174 18.82 -4.19 -6.41
CA ALA A 174 18.90 -3.87 -7.83
C ALA A 174 18.48 -5.07 -8.70
N GLN A 175 18.87 -6.29 -8.33
CA GLN A 175 18.43 -7.50 -9.01
C GLN A 175 16.94 -7.74 -8.86
N GLU A 176 16.37 -7.51 -7.67
CA GLU A 176 14.92 -7.60 -7.42
C GLU A 176 14.16 -6.64 -8.34
N SER A 177 14.58 -5.37 -8.39
CA SER A 177 13.98 -4.35 -9.27
C SER A 177 14.04 -4.75 -10.76
N GLN A 178 15.16 -5.36 -11.22
CA GLN A 178 15.25 -5.86 -12.59
C GLN A 178 14.24 -6.97 -12.89
N LEU A 179 14.01 -7.90 -11.96
CA LEU A 179 13.04 -8.97 -12.12
C LEU A 179 11.60 -8.44 -12.08
N GLN A 180 11.32 -7.46 -11.24
CA GLN A 180 10.04 -6.75 -11.20
C GLN A 180 9.75 -6.04 -12.52
N ASN A 181 10.73 -5.34 -13.08
CA ASN A 181 10.59 -4.67 -14.37
C ASN A 181 10.39 -5.67 -15.53
N GLN A 182 11.00 -6.86 -15.48
CA GLN A 182 10.71 -7.92 -16.45
C GLN A 182 9.26 -8.39 -16.38
N TYR A 183 8.72 -8.54 -15.17
CA TYR A 183 7.31 -8.85 -14.96
C TYR A 183 6.42 -7.75 -15.54
N LEU A 184 6.64 -6.49 -15.15
CA LEU A 184 5.82 -5.35 -15.56
C LEU A 184 5.80 -5.15 -17.07
N ALA A 185 6.92 -5.35 -17.76
CA ALA A 185 7.01 -5.27 -19.21
C ALA A 185 6.14 -6.32 -19.92
N LEU A 186 6.05 -7.55 -19.38
CA LEU A 186 5.13 -8.57 -19.89
C LEU A 186 3.68 -8.27 -19.51
N TYR A 187 3.44 -7.90 -18.26
CA TYR A 187 2.11 -7.59 -17.74
C TYR A 187 1.42 -6.44 -18.49
N ALA A 188 2.17 -5.45 -18.95
CA ALA A 188 1.66 -4.35 -19.77
C ALA A 188 0.95 -4.82 -21.06
N THR A 189 1.19 -6.06 -21.51
CA THR A 189 0.55 -6.62 -22.71
C THR A 189 -0.71 -7.44 -22.40
N VAL A 190 -1.09 -7.61 -21.13
CA VAL A 190 -2.26 -8.40 -20.69
C VAL A 190 -3.56 -7.91 -21.33
N GLY A 191 -3.79 -6.59 -21.39
CA GLY A 191 -4.99 -5.99 -21.98
C GLY A 191 -5.06 -6.04 -23.51
N GLN A 192 -3.97 -6.44 -24.19
CA GLN A 192 -3.89 -6.45 -25.66
C GLN A 192 -4.41 -7.74 -26.30
N MET A 193 -4.74 -8.76 -25.51
CA MET A 193 -5.25 -10.06 -25.96
C MET A 193 -6.19 -10.68 -24.92
N GLU A 194 -6.92 -11.72 -25.31
CA GLU A 194 -7.71 -12.48 -24.32
C GLU A 194 -6.81 -13.12 -23.26
N GLN A 195 -7.23 -13.09 -22.00
CA GLN A 195 -6.46 -13.59 -20.85
C GLN A 195 -5.99 -15.04 -21.05
N ALA A 196 -6.83 -15.91 -21.58
CA ALA A 196 -6.46 -17.30 -21.86
C ALA A 196 -5.29 -17.40 -22.84
N THR A 197 -5.29 -16.58 -23.90
CA THR A 197 -4.21 -16.50 -24.89
C THR A 197 -2.94 -15.92 -24.28
N PHE A 198 -3.07 -14.92 -23.41
CA PHE A 198 -1.94 -14.35 -22.68
C PHE A 198 -1.28 -15.40 -21.80
N LEU A 199 -2.06 -16.12 -21.00
CA LEU A 199 -1.55 -17.17 -20.11
C LEU A 199 -0.89 -18.32 -20.91
N GLU A 200 -1.49 -18.75 -22.02
CA GLU A 200 -0.89 -19.77 -22.89
C GLU A 200 0.51 -19.36 -23.38
N ASN A 201 0.70 -18.07 -23.69
CA ASN A 201 1.95 -17.57 -24.25
C ASN A 201 3.01 -17.19 -23.19
N HIS A 202 2.60 -16.72 -22.00
CA HIS A 202 3.49 -16.04 -21.07
C HIS A 202 3.51 -16.63 -19.66
N ALA A 203 2.58 -17.52 -19.27
CA ALA A 203 2.47 -17.98 -17.89
C ALA A 203 3.75 -18.70 -17.39
N GLU A 204 4.40 -19.49 -18.25
CA GLU A 204 5.65 -20.19 -17.89
C GLU A 204 6.78 -19.17 -17.62
N THR A 205 6.94 -18.17 -18.50
CA THR A 205 7.94 -17.11 -18.32
C THR A 205 7.69 -16.28 -17.06
N LEU A 206 6.44 -15.91 -16.79
CA LEU A 206 6.08 -15.19 -15.57
C LEU A 206 6.34 -16.05 -14.32
N ALA A 207 6.03 -17.33 -14.36
CA ALA A 207 6.35 -18.25 -13.26
C ALA A 207 7.86 -18.37 -13.03
N GLU A 208 8.69 -18.38 -14.09
CA GLU A 208 10.15 -18.37 -13.95
C GLU A 208 10.66 -17.09 -13.28
N VAL A 209 10.10 -15.92 -13.64
CA VAL A 209 10.44 -14.64 -12.97
C VAL A 209 10.07 -14.69 -11.50
N LEU A 210 8.88 -15.20 -11.16
CA LEU A 210 8.45 -15.35 -9.76
C LEU A 210 9.37 -16.29 -8.98
N ALA A 211 9.77 -17.42 -9.58
CA ALA A 211 10.70 -18.36 -8.96
C ALA A 211 12.04 -17.70 -8.63
N GLN A 212 12.59 -16.90 -9.56
CA GLN A 212 13.84 -16.16 -9.35
C GLN A 212 13.68 -15.13 -8.23
N LEU A 213 12.55 -14.40 -8.18
CA LEU A 213 12.24 -13.48 -7.09
C LEU A 213 12.18 -14.20 -5.74
N VAL A 214 11.52 -15.36 -5.65
CA VAL A 214 11.43 -16.14 -4.40
C VAL A 214 12.82 -16.58 -3.92
N ILE A 215 13.68 -17.06 -4.82
CA ILE A 215 15.05 -17.47 -4.49
C ILE A 215 15.85 -16.26 -3.97
N LEU A 216 15.83 -15.15 -4.71
CA LEU A 216 16.53 -13.92 -4.33
C LEU A 216 16.07 -13.39 -2.97
N ARG A 217 14.76 -13.32 -2.75
CA ARG A 217 14.15 -12.85 -1.51
C ARG A 217 14.50 -13.71 -0.30
N ARG A 218 14.62 -15.03 -0.48
CA ARG A 218 15.15 -15.92 0.56
C ARG A 218 16.61 -15.59 0.91
N GLN A 219 17.44 -15.32 -0.11
CA GLN A 219 18.82 -14.91 0.10
C GLN A 219 18.91 -13.56 0.83
N MET A 220 18.03 -12.61 0.50
CA MET A 220 17.95 -11.32 1.20
C MET A 220 17.59 -11.51 2.68
N ALA A 221 16.62 -12.37 3.00
CA ALA A 221 16.24 -12.67 4.36
C ALA A 221 17.38 -13.36 5.15
N GLU A 222 18.06 -14.33 4.55
CA GLU A 222 19.23 -14.98 5.14
C GLU A 222 20.36 -13.97 5.38
N TYR A 223 20.64 -13.10 4.40
CA TYR A 223 21.62 -12.03 4.54
C TYR A 223 21.29 -11.08 5.70
N ALA A 224 20.03 -10.71 5.84
CA ALA A 224 19.54 -9.88 6.93
C ALA A 224 19.46 -10.61 8.29
N GLY A 225 19.71 -11.94 8.32
CA GLY A 225 19.76 -12.76 9.54
C GLY A 225 18.40 -13.25 10.03
N TYR A 226 17.41 -13.36 9.15
CA TYR A 226 16.09 -13.94 9.42
C TYR A 226 16.04 -15.42 9.05
N ASP A 227 15.19 -16.17 9.76
CA ASP A 227 15.01 -17.60 9.53
C ASP A 227 14.15 -17.88 8.27
N SER A 228 13.31 -16.89 7.85
CA SER A 228 12.46 -17.00 6.67
C SER A 228 12.18 -15.63 6.02
N TYR A 229 11.88 -15.63 4.71
CA TYR A 229 11.50 -14.40 4.03
C TYR A 229 10.18 -13.79 4.55
N PRO A 230 9.11 -14.56 4.88
CA PRO A 230 7.93 -13.97 5.49
C PRO A 230 8.20 -13.24 6.82
N GLU A 231 9.11 -13.73 7.68
CA GLU A 231 9.49 -13.01 8.90
C GLU A 231 10.23 -11.71 8.57
N PHE A 232 11.16 -11.77 7.61
CA PHE A 232 11.88 -10.59 7.14
C PHE A 232 10.92 -9.56 6.56
N ALA A 233 10.05 -9.95 5.63
CA ALA A 233 9.15 -9.03 4.96
C ALA A 233 8.12 -8.41 5.91
N TYR A 234 7.58 -9.18 6.86
CA TYR A 234 6.64 -8.66 7.86
C TYR A 234 7.26 -7.59 8.73
N GLU A 235 8.49 -7.78 9.15
CA GLU A 235 9.19 -6.83 10.01
C GLU A 235 9.82 -5.69 9.21
N PHE A 236 10.47 -6.01 8.09
CA PHE A 236 11.30 -5.07 7.34
C PHE A 236 10.51 -4.23 6.33
N TYR A 237 9.62 -4.86 5.53
CA TYR A 237 8.85 -4.14 4.51
C TYR A 237 7.52 -3.60 5.01
N HIS A 238 6.84 -4.32 5.91
CA HIS A 238 5.47 -4.02 6.25
C HIS A 238 5.27 -3.52 7.69
N ALA A 239 6.33 -3.42 8.49
CA ALA A 239 6.27 -2.97 9.89
C ALA A 239 5.14 -3.63 10.70
N ARG A 240 4.91 -4.94 10.51
CA ARG A 240 3.82 -5.65 11.17
C ARG A 240 4.17 -6.01 12.60
N ASP A 241 3.26 -5.74 13.51
CA ASP A 241 3.33 -6.11 14.94
C ASP A 241 2.68 -7.47 15.23
N TYR A 242 2.47 -8.27 14.19
CA TYR A 242 2.03 -9.65 14.23
C TYR A 242 2.92 -10.55 13.34
N THR A 243 2.84 -11.86 13.53
CA THR A 243 3.77 -12.81 12.92
C THR A 243 3.14 -13.61 11.77
N PRO A 244 3.96 -14.18 10.84
CA PRO A 244 3.48 -15.14 9.84
C PRO A 244 2.77 -16.36 10.44
N ALA A 245 3.12 -16.78 11.65
CA ALA A 245 2.42 -17.86 12.35
C ALA A 245 0.99 -17.48 12.76
N GLN A 246 0.78 -16.23 13.20
CA GLN A 246 -0.56 -15.72 13.52
C GLN A 246 -1.44 -15.64 12.27
N THR A 247 -0.91 -15.15 11.15
CA THR A 247 -1.67 -15.14 9.88
C THR A 247 -1.94 -16.52 9.34
N THR A 248 -1.01 -17.47 9.45
CA THR A 248 -1.23 -18.87 9.09
C THR A 248 -2.40 -19.48 9.89
N ALA A 249 -2.46 -19.22 11.20
CA ALA A 249 -3.58 -19.66 12.04
C ALA A 249 -4.90 -18.98 11.65
N TYR A 250 -4.87 -17.66 11.41
CA TYR A 250 -6.04 -16.90 10.98
C TYR A 250 -6.60 -17.39 9.63
N LEU A 251 -5.73 -17.67 8.66
CA LEU A 251 -6.13 -18.26 7.38
C LEU A 251 -6.72 -19.68 7.53
N ALA A 252 -6.27 -20.44 8.52
CA ALA A 252 -6.89 -21.73 8.86
C ALA A 252 -8.30 -21.55 9.45
N ASP A 253 -8.50 -20.55 10.29
CA ASP A 253 -9.80 -20.22 10.88
C ASP A 253 -10.77 -19.68 9.80
N ILE A 254 -10.30 -18.89 8.82
CA ILE A 254 -11.08 -18.46 7.64
C ILE A 254 -11.59 -19.69 6.86
N ARG A 255 -10.71 -20.68 6.60
CA ARG A 255 -11.11 -21.93 5.94
C ARG A 255 -12.20 -22.67 6.72
N ALA A 256 -12.11 -22.70 8.02
CA ALA A 256 -13.06 -23.42 8.86
C ALA A 256 -14.42 -22.69 8.97
N GLU A 257 -14.41 -21.35 9.08
CA GLU A 257 -15.61 -20.57 9.38
C GLU A 257 -16.27 -19.97 8.14
N LEU A 258 -15.49 -19.38 7.21
CA LEU A 258 -16.03 -18.57 6.12
C LEU A 258 -16.12 -19.31 4.78
N VAL A 259 -15.25 -20.27 4.49
CA VAL A 259 -15.33 -21.06 3.25
C VAL A 259 -16.66 -21.83 3.14
N PRO A 260 -17.21 -22.48 4.20
CA PRO A 260 -18.53 -23.10 4.11
C PRO A 260 -19.66 -22.10 3.82
N LEU A 261 -19.57 -20.88 4.35
CA LEU A 261 -20.51 -19.81 4.03
C LEU A 261 -20.39 -19.38 2.57
N PHE A 262 -19.17 -19.15 2.08
CA PHE A 262 -18.90 -18.80 0.69
C PHE A 262 -19.49 -19.84 -0.28
N GLN A 263 -19.25 -21.12 -0.03
CA GLN A 263 -19.82 -22.21 -0.84
C GLN A 263 -21.35 -22.23 -0.81
N GLN A 264 -21.95 -22.04 0.37
CA GLN A 264 -23.41 -21.95 0.51
C GLN A 264 -23.99 -20.77 -0.29
N ILE A 265 -23.34 -19.59 -0.24
CA ILE A 265 -23.75 -18.41 -1.03
C ILE A 265 -23.60 -18.69 -2.53
N ALA A 266 -22.51 -19.31 -2.97
CA ALA A 266 -22.30 -19.69 -4.36
C ALA A 266 -23.38 -20.66 -4.87
N GLU A 267 -23.83 -21.60 -4.04
CA GLU A 267 -24.92 -22.52 -4.38
C GLU A 267 -26.29 -21.84 -4.45
N THR A 268 -26.58 -20.95 -3.51
CA THR A 268 -27.87 -20.24 -3.44
C THR A 268 -28.00 -19.16 -4.50
N LYS A 269 -26.88 -18.65 -5.04
CA LYS A 269 -26.79 -17.62 -6.08
C LYS A 269 -27.73 -16.44 -5.74
N PRO A 270 -27.42 -15.64 -4.72
CA PRO A 270 -28.25 -14.49 -4.38
C PRO A 270 -28.46 -13.61 -5.62
N GLU A 271 -29.63 -12.98 -5.71
CA GLU A 271 -29.90 -12.03 -6.80
C GLU A 271 -29.02 -10.79 -6.61
N ILE A 272 -27.83 -10.85 -7.16
CA ILE A 272 -26.89 -9.72 -7.30
C ILE A 272 -26.70 -9.51 -8.79
N THR A 273 -27.03 -8.31 -9.25
CA THR A 273 -26.86 -7.95 -10.66
C THR A 273 -25.68 -6.97 -10.74
N LEU A 274 -24.74 -7.28 -11.58
CA LEU A 274 -23.68 -6.32 -11.92
C LEU A 274 -24.17 -5.42 -13.05
N TYR A 275 -24.67 -4.25 -12.68
CA TYR A 275 -25.15 -3.28 -13.66
C TYR A 275 -23.98 -2.54 -14.30
N SER A 276 -24.20 -2.04 -15.53
CA SER A 276 -23.25 -1.12 -16.15
C SER A 276 -23.26 0.23 -15.41
N CYS A 277 -22.09 0.83 -15.30
CA CYS A 277 -21.88 2.10 -14.62
C CYS A 277 -21.06 3.02 -15.51
N THR A 278 -21.45 4.28 -15.60
CA THR A 278 -20.67 5.27 -16.35
C THR A 278 -19.66 5.96 -15.44
N GLN A 279 -18.63 6.55 -16.03
CA GLN A 279 -17.70 7.42 -15.29
C GLN A 279 -18.43 8.49 -14.45
N THR A 280 -19.52 9.07 -14.99
CA THR A 280 -20.33 10.05 -14.27
C THR A 280 -21.02 9.44 -13.06
N ASP A 281 -21.55 8.22 -13.17
CA ASP A 281 -22.22 7.54 -12.06
C ASP A 281 -21.21 7.24 -10.95
N THR A 282 -20.03 6.76 -11.29
CA THR A 282 -18.92 6.48 -10.38
C THR A 282 -18.49 7.76 -9.64
N TYR A 283 -18.25 8.83 -10.38
CA TYR A 283 -17.88 10.13 -9.80
C TYR A 283 -18.97 10.68 -8.85
N GLU A 284 -20.22 10.69 -9.30
CA GLU A 284 -21.35 11.21 -8.52
C GLU A 284 -21.59 10.39 -7.26
N TYR A 285 -21.35 9.08 -7.29
CA TYR A 285 -21.45 8.21 -6.13
C TYR A 285 -20.45 8.62 -5.03
N VAL A 286 -19.17 8.77 -5.37
CA VAL A 286 -18.14 9.18 -4.38
C VAL A 286 -18.33 10.62 -3.95
N ARG A 287 -18.76 11.53 -4.85
CA ARG A 287 -19.12 12.90 -4.49
C ARG A 287 -20.23 12.96 -3.44
N GLN A 288 -21.28 12.16 -3.60
CA GLN A 288 -22.38 12.09 -2.64
C GLN A 288 -21.93 11.44 -1.33
N THR A 289 -21.10 10.41 -1.40
CA THR A 289 -20.49 9.78 -0.23
C THR A 289 -19.68 10.79 0.59
N ALA A 290 -18.80 11.56 -0.05
CA ALA A 290 -17.99 12.58 0.61
C ALA A 290 -18.86 13.68 1.24
N ASN A 291 -19.94 14.11 0.56
CA ASN A 291 -20.90 15.06 1.11
C ASN A 291 -21.65 14.48 2.34
N GLY A 292 -22.04 13.21 2.29
CA GLY A 292 -22.72 12.54 3.39
C GLY A 292 -21.81 12.35 4.61
N LEU A 293 -20.55 11.94 4.40
CA LEU A 293 -19.55 11.83 5.45
C LEU A 293 -19.19 13.20 6.04
N GLY A 294 -19.07 14.24 5.20
CA GLY A 294 -18.69 15.59 5.65
C GLY A 294 -17.23 15.66 6.12
N GLY A 295 -16.91 16.68 6.95
CA GLY A 295 -15.60 16.80 7.59
C GLY A 295 -14.43 16.71 6.62
N THR A 296 -13.44 15.92 6.96
CA THR A 296 -12.21 15.71 6.20
C THR A 296 -12.48 15.11 4.82
N PHE A 297 -13.43 14.18 4.71
CA PHE A 297 -13.81 13.56 3.42
C PHE A 297 -14.32 14.58 2.41
N LEU A 298 -15.16 15.51 2.85
CA LEU A 298 -15.69 16.57 1.99
C LEU A 298 -14.59 17.55 1.55
N GLN A 299 -13.68 17.91 2.46
CA GLN A 299 -12.56 18.81 2.17
C GLN A 299 -11.58 18.16 1.18
N ALA A 300 -11.24 16.89 1.38
CA ALA A 300 -10.40 16.10 0.49
C ALA A 300 -11.01 15.98 -0.91
N PHE A 301 -12.31 15.71 -1.00
CA PHE A 301 -13.01 15.64 -2.27
C PHE A 301 -12.99 16.98 -3.03
N TRP A 302 -13.18 18.09 -2.34
CA TRP A 302 -13.09 19.42 -2.97
C TRP A 302 -11.69 19.72 -3.50
N LEU A 303 -10.63 19.36 -2.76
CA LEU A 303 -9.27 19.48 -3.26
C LEU A 303 -9.08 18.63 -4.52
N MET A 304 -9.46 17.36 -4.46
CA MET A 304 -9.36 16.43 -5.59
C MET A 304 -10.06 16.97 -6.84
N GLU A 305 -11.30 17.45 -6.71
CA GLU A 305 -12.10 17.99 -7.80
C GLU A 305 -11.51 19.29 -8.38
N GLN A 306 -11.21 20.27 -7.51
CA GLN A 306 -10.76 21.61 -7.95
C GLN A 306 -9.39 21.56 -8.60
N SER A 307 -8.52 20.66 -8.14
CA SER A 307 -7.15 20.52 -8.62
C SER A 307 -7.00 19.45 -9.72
N GLY A 308 -8.08 18.70 -10.03
CA GLY A 308 -8.05 17.63 -11.03
C GLY A 308 -7.10 16.49 -10.66
N LEU A 309 -7.07 16.12 -9.37
CA LEU A 309 -6.17 15.11 -8.80
C LEU A 309 -6.74 13.70 -8.94
N TYR A 310 -7.34 13.39 -10.06
CA TYR A 310 -7.88 12.06 -10.35
C TYR A 310 -7.96 11.78 -11.85
N ASP A 311 -7.92 10.51 -12.21
CA ASP A 311 -8.25 9.98 -13.53
C ASP A 311 -9.05 8.68 -13.36
N ILE A 312 -10.33 8.72 -13.72
CA ILE A 312 -11.28 7.61 -13.66
C ILE A 312 -11.93 7.33 -15.01
N ALA A 313 -11.28 7.75 -16.11
CA ALA A 313 -11.74 7.47 -17.46
C ALA A 313 -11.28 6.08 -17.91
N ALA A 314 -12.13 5.31 -18.57
CA ALA A 314 -11.76 4.03 -19.16
C ALA A 314 -10.78 4.21 -20.34
N GLY A 315 -9.84 3.28 -20.50
CA GLY A 315 -8.89 3.28 -21.61
C GLY A 315 -8.21 1.92 -21.80
N GLU A 316 -8.18 1.44 -23.06
CA GLU A 316 -7.57 0.15 -23.41
C GLU A 316 -6.03 0.15 -23.23
N GLU A 317 -5.40 1.34 -23.38
CA GLU A 317 -3.95 1.51 -23.24
C GLU A 317 -3.52 1.87 -21.81
N LYS A 318 -4.47 2.00 -20.90
CA LYS A 318 -4.22 2.32 -19.48
C LYS A 318 -3.82 1.08 -18.70
N TYR A 319 -3.09 1.30 -17.61
CA TYR A 319 -2.87 0.27 -16.61
C TYR A 319 -4.23 -0.33 -16.15
N ALA A 320 -4.33 -1.64 -16.12
CA ALA A 320 -5.57 -2.35 -15.80
C ALA A 320 -5.78 -2.49 -14.28
N GLY A 321 -5.72 -1.39 -13.55
CA GLY A 321 -5.87 -1.36 -12.10
C GLY A 321 -6.18 0.03 -11.59
N SER A 322 -6.08 0.18 -10.28
CA SER A 322 -6.25 1.44 -9.56
C SER A 322 -5.12 1.64 -8.56
N PHE A 323 -4.89 2.87 -8.19
CA PHE A 323 -3.98 3.26 -7.11
C PHE A 323 -4.22 4.70 -6.67
N GLU A 324 -3.79 5.00 -5.48
CA GLU A 324 -3.52 6.34 -5.01
C GLU A 324 -2.00 6.55 -4.89
N VAL A 325 -1.53 7.77 -5.12
CA VAL A 325 -0.12 8.14 -4.94
C VAL A 325 0.04 9.59 -4.50
N TYR A 326 0.91 9.83 -3.53
CA TYR A 326 1.23 11.18 -3.04
C TYR A 326 2.28 11.86 -3.90
N ILE A 327 2.05 13.12 -4.27
CA ILE A 327 2.97 13.96 -5.06
C ILE A 327 3.67 14.94 -4.12
N ALA A 328 4.87 14.60 -3.71
CA ALA A 328 5.56 15.19 -2.56
C ALA A 328 5.77 16.72 -2.65
N ASP A 329 6.34 17.25 -3.74
CA ASP A 329 6.57 18.69 -3.89
C ASP A 329 5.28 19.53 -3.88
N TYR A 330 4.18 18.93 -4.31
CA TYR A 330 2.88 19.58 -4.36
C TYR A 330 2.03 19.31 -3.13
N GLN A 331 2.48 18.39 -2.26
CA GLN A 331 1.81 17.98 -1.02
C GLN A 331 0.34 17.59 -1.24
N VAL A 332 0.07 16.83 -2.29
CA VAL A 332 -1.27 16.37 -2.65
C VAL A 332 -1.26 14.92 -3.12
N PRO A 333 -2.30 14.15 -2.75
CA PRO A 333 -2.53 12.83 -3.30
C PRO A 333 -3.15 12.89 -4.71
N TYR A 334 -3.05 11.80 -5.47
CA TYR A 334 -3.65 11.62 -6.79
C TYR A 334 -4.27 10.24 -6.94
N VAL A 335 -5.50 10.16 -7.42
CA VAL A 335 -6.21 8.89 -7.66
C VAL A 335 -6.20 8.52 -9.13
N PHE A 336 -5.83 7.27 -9.42
CA PHE A 336 -5.96 6.66 -10.73
C PHE A 336 -6.87 5.42 -10.65
N VAL A 337 -7.84 5.35 -11.56
CA VAL A 337 -8.68 4.15 -11.75
C VAL A 337 -8.88 3.93 -13.25
N ASN A 338 -8.62 2.72 -13.74
CA ASN A 338 -9.10 2.29 -15.04
C ASN A 338 -10.37 1.45 -14.85
N PRO A 339 -11.57 2.03 -15.03
CA PRO A 339 -12.81 1.40 -14.64
C PRO A 339 -13.18 0.23 -15.55
N THR A 340 -13.96 -0.69 -15.01
CA THR A 340 -14.53 -1.85 -15.70
C THR A 340 -15.89 -1.54 -16.33
N GLU A 341 -16.40 -0.31 -16.19
CA GLU A 341 -17.73 0.17 -16.60
C GLU A 341 -18.88 -0.61 -15.93
N THR A 342 -18.64 -1.09 -14.71
CA THR A 342 -19.62 -1.75 -13.86
C THR A 342 -19.82 -1.01 -12.53
N GLU A 343 -20.89 -1.35 -11.80
CA GLU A 343 -21.15 -0.76 -10.47
C GLU A 343 -20.00 -0.99 -9.47
N TYR A 344 -19.13 -1.96 -9.73
CA TYR A 344 -17.95 -2.21 -8.91
C TYR A 344 -17.00 -1.01 -8.89
N ASP A 345 -16.96 -0.23 -9.97
CA ASP A 345 -16.12 0.98 -10.07
C ASP A 345 -16.46 2.04 -9.01
N LYS A 346 -17.71 2.06 -8.52
CA LYS A 346 -18.12 2.93 -7.40
C LYS A 346 -17.36 2.58 -6.12
N LEU A 347 -17.19 1.28 -5.87
CA LEU A 347 -16.45 0.77 -4.71
C LEU A 347 -14.95 0.97 -4.90
N THR A 348 -14.42 0.68 -6.08
CA THR A 348 -13.01 0.92 -6.42
C THR A 348 -12.63 2.38 -6.26
N PHE A 349 -13.43 3.31 -6.77
CA PHE A 349 -13.14 4.74 -6.60
C PHE A 349 -13.32 5.20 -5.15
N ALA A 350 -14.25 4.62 -4.39
CA ALA A 350 -14.39 4.88 -2.95
C ALA A 350 -13.17 4.35 -2.16
N HIS A 351 -12.59 3.21 -2.58
CA HIS A 351 -11.37 2.64 -2.04
C HIS A 351 -10.18 3.62 -2.19
N GLU A 352 -9.87 3.99 -3.43
CA GLU A 352 -8.76 4.91 -3.70
C GLU A 352 -9.00 6.29 -3.07
N PHE A 353 -10.26 6.73 -2.99
CA PHE A 353 -10.61 7.95 -2.27
C PHE A 353 -10.38 7.84 -0.76
N GLY A 354 -10.48 6.64 -0.17
CA GLY A 354 -10.12 6.39 1.23
C GLY A 354 -8.63 6.63 1.49
N HIS A 355 -7.75 6.12 0.61
CA HIS A 355 -6.31 6.42 0.64
C HIS A 355 -6.04 7.92 0.45
N PHE A 356 -6.68 8.54 -0.55
CA PHE A 356 -6.59 9.98 -0.79
C PHE A 356 -6.95 10.80 0.47
N CYS A 357 -7.98 10.40 1.21
CA CYS A 357 -8.37 11.10 2.45
C CYS A 357 -7.33 10.95 3.55
N ASN A 358 -6.67 9.80 3.67
CA ASN A 358 -5.59 9.61 4.63
C ASN A 358 -4.39 10.50 4.29
N ASP A 359 -3.92 10.46 3.06
CA ASP A 359 -2.77 11.26 2.62
C ASP A 359 -3.04 12.76 2.63
N TYR A 360 -4.30 13.15 2.34
CA TYR A 360 -4.74 14.53 2.54
C TYR A 360 -4.69 14.95 4.01
N ALA A 361 -5.16 14.10 4.94
CA ALA A 361 -5.22 14.42 6.36
C ALA A 361 -3.86 14.39 7.05
N SER A 362 -2.97 13.50 6.61
CA SER A 362 -1.63 13.27 7.16
C SER A 362 -0.52 14.03 6.43
N TYR A 363 -0.84 14.76 5.35
CA TYR A 363 0.15 15.40 4.46
C TYR A 363 1.17 14.39 3.88
N GLY A 364 0.69 13.24 3.41
CA GLY A 364 1.54 12.15 2.95
C GLY A 364 2.28 11.43 4.08
N GLY A 365 1.85 11.66 5.32
CA GLY A 365 2.36 10.96 6.51
C GLY A 365 1.94 9.50 6.47
N GLN A 366 2.89 8.61 6.68
CA GLN A 366 2.70 7.21 6.34
C GLN A 366 2.31 6.38 7.54
N VAL A 367 1.37 5.53 7.28
CA VAL A 367 0.96 4.44 8.17
C VAL A 367 1.40 3.11 7.57
N GLY A 368 1.40 2.02 8.37
CA GLY A 368 1.63 0.69 7.83
C GLY A 368 0.55 0.32 6.80
N VAL A 369 0.91 -0.50 5.81
CA VAL A 369 0.01 -0.90 4.71
C VAL A 369 -1.32 -1.50 5.20
N ASP A 370 -1.29 -2.27 6.29
CA ASP A 370 -2.49 -2.85 6.88
C ASP A 370 -3.43 -1.77 7.44
N VAL A 371 -2.88 -0.66 7.96
CA VAL A 371 -3.66 0.48 8.47
C VAL A 371 -4.21 1.30 7.31
N ALA A 372 -3.41 1.53 6.26
CA ALA A 372 -3.85 2.22 5.05
C ALA A 372 -5.08 1.55 4.43
N GLU A 373 -5.07 0.21 4.37
CA GLU A 373 -6.20 -0.56 3.85
C GLU A 373 -7.45 -0.52 4.75
N VAL A 374 -7.34 -0.12 6.01
CA VAL A 374 -8.53 0.15 6.82
C VAL A 374 -9.25 1.41 6.34
N PHE A 375 -8.52 2.42 5.87
CA PHE A 375 -9.12 3.66 5.38
C PHE A 375 -9.82 3.46 4.03
N SER A 376 -9.18 2.73 3.11
CA SER A 376 -9.74 2.42 1.81
C SER A 376 -11.00 1.56 1.92
N GLN A 377 -10.90 0.39 2.54
CA GLN A 377 -12.03 -0.53 2.71
C GLN A 377 -13.10 0.06 3.66
N GLY A 378 -12.68 0.80 4.69
CA GLY A 378 -13.60 1.53 5.57
C GLY A 378 -14.45 2.54 4.81
N THR A 379 -13.85 3.28 3.86
CA THR A 379 -14.56 4.22 3.00
C THR A 379 -15.52 3.52 2.05
N GLU A 380 -15.15 2.35 1.49
CA GLU A 380 -16.06 1.52 0.71
C GLU A 380 -17.32 1.14 1.52
N TYR A 381 -17.15 0.59 2.73
CA TYR A 381 -18.28 0.22 3.58
C TYR A 381 -19.12 1.43 4.02
N MET A 382 -18.48 2.54 4.36
CA MET A 382 -19.18 3.75 4.76
C MET A 382 -19.91 4.41 3.59
N SER A 383 -19.47 4.21 2.36
CA SER A 383 -20.15 4.69 1.15
C SER A 383 -21.56 4.09 0.99
N LEU A 384 -21.78 2.88 1.49
CA LEU A 384 -23.10 2.23 1.49
C LEU A 384 -24.13 2.93 2.41
N LEU A 385 -23.65 3.65 3.42
CA LEU A 385 -24.48 4.31 4.43
C LEU A 385 -24.61 5.82 4.18
N TYR A 386 -23.60 6.43 3.59
CA TYR A 386 -23.50 7.88 3.38
C TYR A 386 -23.61 8.31 1.92
N GLY A 387 -23.45 7.37 0.98
CA GLY A 387 -23.72 7.55 -0.45
C GLY A 387 -25.19 7.33 -0.80
N PRO A 388 -25.51 7.28 -2.10
CA PRO A 388 -26.84 6.93 -2.58
C PRO A 388 -27.24 5.52 -2.11
N ALA A 389 -28.44 5.41 -1.53
CA ALA A 389 -28.94 4.13 -1.05
C ALA A 389 -29.14 3.15 -2.20
N ASP A 390 -28.43 2.03 -2.16
CA ASP A 390 -28.49 0.96 -3.16
C ASP A 390 -28.39 -0.41 -2.49
N ALA A 391 -29.49 -1.14 -2.47
CA ALA A 391 -29.53 -2.46 -1.84
C ALA A 391 -28.74 -3.52 -2.63
N ASN A 392 -28.65 -3.39 -3.96
CA ASN A 392 -27.86 -4.28 -4.78
C ASN A 392 -26.35 -4.07 -4.55
N LEU A 393 -25.92 -2.80 -4.54
CA LEU A 393 -24.53 -2.44 -4.25
C LEU A 393 -24.12 -2.86 -2.82
N THR A 394 -25.05 -2.75 -1.85
CA THR A 394 -24.80 -3.25 -0.49
C THR A 394 -24.55 -4.75 -0.48
N LYS A 395 -25.38 -5.55 -1.18
CA LYS A 395 -25.16 -7.00 -1.29
C LYS A 395 -23.87 -7.32 -2.03
N LEU A 396 -23.58 -6.59 -3.10
CA LEU A 396 -22.34 -6.74 -3.88
C LEU A 396 -21.11 -6.52 -2.98
N LYS A 397 -21.08 -5.43 -2.19
CA LYS A 397 -19.96 -5.16 -1.27
C LYS A 397 -19.85 -6.20 -0.15
N MET A 398 -20.97 -6.70 0.38
CA MET A 398 -20.91 -7.76 1.40
C MET A 398 -20.43 -9.09 0.84
N LEU A 399 -20.78 -9.41 -0.41
CA LEU A 399 -20.22 -10.56 -1.11
C LEU A 399 -18.73 -10.35 -1.39
N ASP A 400 -18.34 -9.18 -1.87
CA ASP A 400 -16.95 -8.80 -2.06
C ASP A 400 -16.13 -8.94 -0.77
N GLY A 401 -16.63 -8.44 0.36
CA GLY A 401 -16.00 -8.61 1.66
C GLY A 401 -15.82 -10.08 2.07
N LEU A 402 -16.76 -10.97 1.70
CA LEU A 402 -16.59 -12.41 1.87
C LEU A 402 -15.52 -12.97 0.92
N CYS A 403 -15.49 -12.50 -0.34
CA CYS A 403 -14.45 -12.87 -1.31
C CYS A 403 -13.06 -12.41 -0.84
N VAL A 404 -12.95 -11.23 -0.24
CA VAL A 404 -11.67 -10.77 0.36
C VAL A 404 -11.15 -11.79 1.39
N TYR A 405 -11.99 -12.30 2.28
CA TYR A 405 -11.54 -13.34 3.21
C TYR A 405 -11.16 -14.65 2.52
N VAL A 406 -11.91 -15.09 1.51
CA VAL A 406 -11.74 -16.41 0.90
C VAL A 406 -10.71 -16.38 -0.22
N GLU A 407 -10.85 -15.48 -1.19
CA GLU A 407 -10.00 -15.43 -2.39
C GLU A 407 -8.65 -14.77 -2.08
N GLN A 408 -8.64 -13.58 -1.45
CA GLN A 408 -7.39 -12.95 -1.03
C GLN A 408 -6.72 -13.77 0.09
N GLY A 409 -7.50 -14.42 0.95
CA GLY A 409 -6.97 -15.38 1.93
C GLY A 409 -6.29 -16.59 1.28
N ALA A 410 -6.82 -17.10 0.17
CA ALA A 410 -6.16 -18.16 -0.61
C ALA A 410 -4.85 -17.66 -1.24
N LEU A 411 -4.85 -16.46 -1.84
CA LEU A 411 -3.64 -15.86 -2.40
C LEU A 411 -2.57 -15.63 -1.32
N ALA A 412 -2.94 -15.06 -0.17
CA ALA A 412 -2.03 -14.87 0.97
C ALA A 412 -1.48 -16.21 1.51
N SER A 413 -2.34 -17.24 1.57
CA SER A 413 -1.92 -18.60 1.98
C SER A 413 -0.96 -19.23 0.98
N PHE A 414 -1.19 -19.03 -0.32
CA PHE A 414 -0.29 -19.48 -1.38
C PHE A 414 1.07 -18.78 -1.25
N GLU A 415 1.07 -17.47 -1.15
CA GLU A 415 2.30 -16.68 -1.09
C GLU A 415 3.17 -17.05 0.11
N GLN A 416 2.59 -17.20 1.31
CA GLN A 416 3.36 -17.64 2.49
C GLN A 416 3.97 -19.02 2.28
N GLN A 417 3.23 -19.98 1.68
CA GLN A 417 3.72 -21.31 1.42
C GLN A 417 4.74 -21.37 0.27
N LEU A 418 4.68 -20.43 -0.68
CA LEU A 418 5.61 -20.32 -1.80
C LEU A 418 7.06 -20.19 -1.30
N TYR A 419 7.28 -19.45 -0.22
CA TYR A 419 8.59 -19.31 0.41
C TYR A 419 9.04 -20.54 1.21
N THR A 420 8.25 -21.61 1.27
CA THR A 420 8.60 -22.87 1.93
C THR A 420 8.87 -24.03 0.94
N LEU A 421 8.61 -23.83 -0.36
CA LEU A 421 8.86 -24.85 -1.38
C LEU A 421 10.35 -25.20 -1.47
N ALA A 422 10.67 -26.45 -1.74
CA ALA A 422 12.03 -26.83 -2.11
C ALA A 422 12.44 -26.12 -3.41
N GLU A 423 13.75 -25.86 -3.60
CA GLU A 423 14.21 -25.11 -4.76
C GLU A 423 13.87 -25.83 -6.08
N GLU A 424 13.86 -27.16 -6.08
CA GLU A 424 13.49 -27.98 -7.23
C GLU A 424 12.00 -27.86 -7.59
N GLU A 425 11.16 -27.42 -6.65
CA GLU A 425 9.72 -27.17 -6.84
C GLU A 425 9.43 -25.70 -7.25
N LEU A 426 10.41 -24.81 -7.19
CA LEU A 426 10.28 -23.41 -7.62
C LEU A 426 10.37 -23.33 -9.16
N ASN A 427 9.33 -23.84 -9.80
CA ASN A 427 9.11 -23.79 -11.24
C ASN A 427 7.61 -23.75 -11.52
N ALA A 428 7.22 -23.50 -12.77
CA ALA A 428 5.81 -23.36 -13.16
C ALA A 428 4.93 -24.51 -12.67
N GLN A 429 5.39 -25.77 -12.80
CA GLN A 429 4.63 -26.94 -12.41
C GLN A 429 4.46 -27.08 -10.89
N GLY A 430 5.52 -26.89 -10.12
CA GLY A 430 5.49 -27.02 -8.66
C GLY A 430 4.67 -25.90 -8.00
N MET A 431 4.85 -24.66 -8.47
CA MET A 431 4.07 -23.51 -7.98
C MET A 431 2.58 -23.64 -8.37
N GLN A 432 2.27 -24.10 -9.58
CA GLN A 432 0.90 -24.43 -9.97
C GLN A 432 0.28 -25.51 -9.07
N ALA A 433 1.03 -26.58 -8.79
CA ALA A 433 0.55 -27.65 -7.90
C ALA A 433 0.29 -27.13 -6.48
N LEU A 434 1.12 -26.23 -5.96
CA LEU A 434 0.88 -25.57 -4.69
C LEU A 434 -0.36 -24.69 -4.76
N TYR A 435 -0.49 -23.84 -5.78
CA TYR A 435 -1.63 -22.94 -5.94
C TYR A 435 -2.95 -23.70 -6.02
N SER A 436 -3.01 -24.76 -6.85
CA SER A 436 -4.20 -25.61 -6.96
C SER A 436 -4.58 -26.27 -5.62
N ARG A 437 -3.60 -26.74 -4.83
CA ARG A 437 -3.83 -27.29 -3.49
C ARG A 437 -4.43 -26.25 -2.54
N VAL A 438 -3.85 -25.05 -2.54
CA VAL A 438 -4.32 -23.96 -1.69
C VAL A 438 -5.74 -23.56 -2.10
N CYS A 439 -5.99 -23.26 -3.37
CA CYS A 439 -7.32 -22.92 -3.89
C CYS A 439 -8.37 -23.98 -3.50
N THR A 440 -8.07 -25.27 -3.71
CA THR A 440 -8.96 -26.36 -3.29
C THR A 440 -9.29 -26.31 -1.80
N SER A 441 -8.31 -25.96 -0.94
CA SER A 441 -8.53 -25.84 0.51
C SER A 441 -9.43 -24.67 0.91
N PHE A 442 -9.56 -23.67 0.04
CA PHE A 442 -10.49 -22.54 0.17
C PHE A 442 -11.78 -22.71 -0.63
N GLY A 443 -12.03 -23.91 -1.21
CA GLY A 443 -13.21 -24.18 -2.00
C GLY A 443 -13.22 -23.49 -3.37
N LEU A 444 -12.05 -23.12 -3.87
CA LEU A 444 -11.82 -22.45 -5.15
C LEU A 444 -11.17 -23.40 -6.16
N GLU A 445 -11.28 -23.06 -7.43
CA GLU A 445 -10.47 -23.64 -8.50
C GLU A 445 -9.23 -22.79 -8.70
N GLY A 446 -8.08 -23.40 -8.93
CA GLY A 446 -6.80 -22.71 -9.15
C GLY A 446 -6.09 -23.24 -10.38
N SER A 447 -5.75 -22.35 -11.28
CA SER A 447 -4.96 -22.61 -12.47
C SER A 447 -3.69 -21.75 -12.49
N MET A 448 -3.18 -21.37 -13.66
CA MET A 448 -1.98 -20.51 -13.77
C MET A 448 -2.23 -19.02 -13.47
N GLU A 449 -3.44 -18.62 -13.07
CA GLU A 449 -3.82 -17.21 -12.88
C GLU A 449 -3.02 -16.50 -11.77
N TYR A 450 -2.39 -17.25 -10.85
CA TYR A 450 -1.52 -16.64 -9.83
C TYR A 450 -0.39 -15.79 -10.45
N VAL A 451 0.03 -16.10 -11.68
CA VAL A 451 1.07 -15.30 -12.36
C VAL A 451 0.59 -13.90 -12.77
N LEU A 452 -0.72 -13.66 -12.73
CA LEU A 452 -1.33 -12.36 -13.02
C LEU A 452 -1.51 -11.49 -11.78
N VAL A 453 -1.13 -11.96 -10.58
CA VAL A 453 -1.22 -11.19 -9.34
C VAL A 453 0.02 -10.31 -9.19
N PRO A 454 -0.06 -8.99 -9.45
CA PRO A 454 1.11 -8.12 -9.46
C PRO A 454 1.85 -8.08 -8.11
N HIS A 455 1.10 -8.17 -7.01
CA HIS A 455 1.65 -8.11 -5.65
C HIS A 455 2.73 -9.16 -5.39
N PHE A 456 2.62 -10.37 -5.94
CA PHE A 456 3.64 -11.40 -5.74
C PHE A 456 5.01 -11.00 -6.29
N TYR A 457 5.02 -10.10 -7.27
CA TYR A 457 6.23 -9.59 -7.92
C TYR A 457 6.69 -8.27 -7.30
N THR A 458 5.80 -7.29 -7.19
CA THR A 458 6.13 -5.90 -6.84
C THR A 458 5.99 -5.57 -5.36
N SER A 459 5.11 -6.27 -4.63
CA SER A 459 4.80 -5.98 -3.22
C SER A 459 4.59 -7.29 -2.45
N PRO A 460 5.66 -8.08 -2.24
CA PRO A 460 5.54 -9.42 -1.69
C PRO A 460 4.93 -9.42 -0.28
N LEU A 461 4.03 -10.39 -0.06
CA LEU A 461 3.29 -10.56 1.20
C LEU A 461 2.35 -9.38 1.54
N TYR A 462 2.00 -8.56 0.55
CA TYR A 462 1.02 -7.49 0.71
C TYR A 462 -0.41 -8.01 0.86
N VAL A 463 -0.80 -9.04 0.10
CA VAL A 463 -2.19 -9.51 -0.05
C VAL A 463 -2.90 -9.77 1.28
N ILE A 464 -2.17 -10.22 2.30
CA ILE A 464 -2.75 -10.42 3.65
C ILE A 464 -3.27 -9.12 4.28
N SER A 465 -2.76 -7.95 3.87
CA SER A 465 -3.24 -6.65 4.34
C SER A 465 -4.72 -6.46 4.05
N TYR A 466 -5.18 -6.81 2.83
CA TYR A 466 -6.59 -6.75 2.49
C TYR A 466 -7.47 -7.59 3.42
N VAL A 467 -6.97 -8.76 3.85
CA VAL A 467 -7.73 -9.70 4.67
C VAL A 467 -7.88 -9.23 6.12
N VAL A 468 -6.79 -8.70 6.70
CA VAL A 468 -6.80 -8.24 8.11
C VAL A 468 -7.49 -6.89 8.25
N SER A 469 -7.33 -5.99 7.29
CA SER A 469 -7.95 -4.67 7.30
C SER A 469 -9.44 -4.71 6.95
N ASN A 470 -9.89 -5.66 6.12
CA ASN A 470 -11.31 -5.88 5.87
C ASN A 470 -12.09 -6.16 7.16
N ASP A 471 -11.48 -6.88 8.12
CA ASP A 471 -12.11 -7.10 9.43
C ASP A 471 -12.29 -5.80 10.21
N ALA A 472 -11.29 -4.93 10.24
CA ALA A 472 -11.36 -3.63 10.90
C ALA A 472 -12.40 -2.72 10.24
N ALA A 473 -12.40 -2.65 8.91
CA ALA A 473 -13.38 -1.88 8.13
C ALA A 473 -14.82 -2.34 8.36
N LEU A 474 -15.05 -3.66 8.44
CA LEU A 474 -16.35 -4.22 8.81
C LEU A 474 -16.77 -3.85 10.23
N GLN A 475 -15.85 -3.78 11.20
CA GLN A 475 -16.16 -3.33 12.55
C GLN A 475 -16.61 -1.87 12.55
N ILE A 476 -15.94 -0.99 11.81
CA ILE A 476 -16.32 0.42 11.67
C ILE A 476 -17.73 0.55 11.07
N TYR A 477 -18.05 -0.25 10.04
CA TYR A 477 -19.38 -0.32 9.47
C TYR A 477 -20.43 -0.79 10.48
N GLN A 478 -20.15 -1.84 11.26
CA GLN A 478 -21.04 -2.34 12.32
C GLN A 478 -21.28 -1.30 13.42
N MET A 479 -20.23 -0.55 13.83
CA MET A 479 -20.35 0.55 14.79
C MET A 479 -21.33 1.62 14.28
N GLU A 480 -21.24 1.98 13.00
CA GLU A 480 -22.14 2.97 12.39
C GLU A 480 -23.59 2.48 12.33
N GLN A 481 -23.79 1.22 11.96
CA GLN A 481 -25.13 0.62 11.96
C GLN A 481 -25.76 0.53 13.38
N ALA A 482 -24.94 0.23 14.38
CA ALA A 482 -25.40 0.13 15.77
C ALA A 482 -25.74 1.51 16.36
N THR A 483 -24.97 2.53 16.05
CA THR A 483 -25.17 3.90 16.53
C THR A 483 -24.63 4.88 15.50
N THR A 484 -25.55 5.58 14.83
CA THR A 484 -25.22 6.56 13.79
C THR A 484 -24.19 7.58 14.26
N GLY A 485 -23.16 7.79 13.47
CA GLY A 485 -22.05 8.72 13.69
C GLY A 485 -20.85 8.12 14.42
N THR A 486 -20.96 6.92 15.03
CA THR A 486 -19.83 6.33 15.78
C THR A 486 -18.77 5.74 14.85
N GLY A 487 -19.18 4.99 13.84
CA GLY A 487 -18.25 4.43 12.83
C GLY A 487 -17.63 5.53 11.98
N ARG A 488 -18.47 6.51 11.53
CA ARG A 488 -17.97 7.67 10.80
C ARG A 488 -16.92 8.43 11.59
N LYS A 489 -17.18 8.69 12.87
CA LYS A 489 -16.23 9.38 13.74
C LYS A 489 -14.94 8.58 13.91
N CYS A 490 -15.05 7.27 14.14
CA CYS A 490 -13.90 6.38 14.26
C CYS A 490 -13.03 6.46 12.99
N LEU A 491 -13.62 6.31 11.81
CA LEU A 491 -12.89 6.38 10.54
C LEU A 491 -12.25 7.77 10.32
N GLU A 492 -12.98 8.85 10.56
CA GLU A 492 -12.49 10.22 10.36
C GLU A 492 -11.33 10.56 11.32
N GLU A 493 -11.43 10.18 12.60
CA GLU A 493 -10.36 10.39 13.58
C GLU A 493 -9.13 9.55 13.24
N SER A 494 -9.32 8.35 12.73
CA SER A 494 -8.24 7.45 12.30
C SER A 494 -7.42 7.98 11.12
N LEU A 495 -7.99 8.80 10.24
CA LEU A 495 -7.24 9.41 9.12
C LEU A 495 -6.02 10.26 9.58
N TYR A 496 -6.03 10.70 10.83
CA TYR A 496 -4.96 11.52 11.42
C TYR A 496 -3.98 10.70 12.27
N THR A 497 -4.10 9.36 12.26
CA THR A 497 -3.18 8.54 13.06
C THR A 497 -1.75 8.61 12.51
N SER A 498 -0.78 8.56 13.42
CA SER A 498 0.62 8.32 13.11
C SER A 498 1.04 6.89 13.45
N GLN A 499 0.08 6.02 13.80
CA GLN A 499 0.38 4.66 14.21
C GLN A 499 0.70 3.79 13.00
N GLY A 500 1.96 3.41 12.86
CA GLY A 500 2.43 2.53 11.78
C GLY A 500 2.12 1.04 12.01
N TYR A 501 1.85 0.62 13.25
CA TYR A 501 1.63 -0.78 13.62
C TYR A 501 0.14 -1.12 13.70
N PHE A 502 -0.26 -2.18 13.03
CA PHE A 502 -1.68 -2.52 12.84
C PHE A 502 -2.42 -2.86 14.13
N LEU A 503 -1.86 -3.74 14.98
CA LEU A 503 -2.54 -4.12 16.23
C LEU A 503 -2.59 -2.95 17.23
N ALA A 504 -1.54 -2.13 17.29
CA ALA A 504 -1.53 -0.93 18.09
C ALA A 504 -2.57 0.09 17.59
N PHE A 505 -2.70 0.28 16.27
CA PHE A 505 -3.76 1.08 15.66
C PHE A 505 -5.17 0.60 16.05
N LEU A 506 -5.41 -0.72 15.99
CA LEU A 506 -6.71 -1.27 16.40
C LEU A 506 -7.04 -0.97 17.87
N GLU A 507 -6.04 -1.05 18.75
CA GLU A 507 -6.20 -0.71 20.18
C GLU A 507 -6.56 0.77 20.35
N GLU A 508 -5.86 1.68 19.67
CA GLU A 508 -6.15 3.12 19.70
C GLU A 508 -7.54 3.46 19.15
N ALA A 509 -7.96 2.80 18.07
CA ALA A 509 -9.27 2.98 17.45
C ALA A 509 -10.40 2.27 18.22
N GLY A 510 -10.09 1.49 19.26
CA GLY A 510 -11.07 0.70 20.02
C GLY A 510 -11.65 -0.48 19.24
N LEU A 511 -10.91 -1.00 18.25
CA LEU A 511 -11.29 -2.13 17.41
C LEU A 511 -10.71 -3.44 17.95
N LYS A 512 -11.40 -4.56 17.69
CA LYS A 512 -10.90 -5.89 18.05
C LYS A 512 -9.84 -6.34 17.03
N SER A 513 -8.83 -7.07 17.51
CA SER A 513 -7.90 -7.76 16.62
C SER A 513 -8.62 -8.82 15.78
N PRO A 514 -8.31 -8.96 14.47
CA PRO A 514 -8.84 -10.04 13.63
C PRO A 514 -8.43 -11.43 14.14
N PHE A 515 -7.31 -11.52 14.86
CA PHE A 515 -6.81 -12.76 15.47
C PHE A 515 -7.50 -13.12 16.79
N ALA A 516 -8.48 -12.32 17.25
CA ALA A 516 -9.19 -12.59 18.49
C ALA A 516 -10.10 -13.82 18.35
N THR A 517 -10.09 -14.69 19.37
CA THR A 517 -10.92 -15.90 19.39
C THR A 517 -12.41 -15.57 19.21
N GLY A 518 -13.05 -16.21 18.23
CA GLY A 518 -14.47 -16.04 17.93
C GLY A 518 -14.79 -14.86 17.00
N ARG A 519 -13.80 -14.05 16.62
CA ARG A 519 -14.04 -12.88 15.75
C ARG A 519 -14.63 -13.28 14.38
N LEU A 520 -14.11 -14.32 13.73
CA LEU A 520 -14.64 -14.80 12.45
C LEU A 520 -16.07 -15.36 12.56
N ALA A 521 -16.47 -15.88 13.70
CA ALA A 521 -17.85 -16.30 13.91
C ALA A 521 -18.81 -15.09 13.97
N GLU A 522 -18.38 -13.95 14.54
CA GLU A 522 -19.14 -12.68 14.49
C GLU A 522 -19.27 -12.17 13.04
N VAL A 523 -18.18 -12.19 12.28
CA VAL A 523 -18.17 -11.83 10.84
C VAL A 523 -19.12 -12.73 10.05
N LYS A 524 -19.02 -14.03 10.22
CA LYS A 524 -19.91 -15.01 9.58
C LYS A 524 -21.38 -14.71 9.83
N GLN A 525 -21.75 -14.47 11.09
CA GLN A 525 -23.12 -14.19 11.47
C GLN A 525 -23.65 -12.92 10.77
N MET A 526 -22.83 -11.87 10.70
CA MET A 526 -23.20 -10.62 10.04
C MET A 526 -23.41 -10.82 8.54
N LEU A 527 -22.45 -11.44 7.86
CA LEU A 527 -22.52 -11.68 6.41
C LEU A 527 -23.73 -12.57 6.06
N GLN A 528 -24.03 -13.58 6.87
CA GLN A 528 -25.22 -14.43 6.69
C GLN A 528 -26.52 -13.63 6.75
N GLN A 529 -26.65 -12.69 7.67
CA GLN A 529 -27.86 -11.86 7.82
C GLN A 529 -28.14 -10.96 6.61
N ILE A 530 -27.09 -10.57 5.87
CA ILE A 530 -27.24 -9.65 4.73
C ILE A 530 -27.34 -10.40 3.41
N LEU A 531 -26.61 -11.51 3.27
CA LEU A 531 -26.50 -12.26 2.00
C LEU A 531 -27.55 -13.38 1.84
N GLN A 532 -28.24 -13.77 2.90
CA GLN A 532 -29.34 -14.74 2.90
C GLN A 532 -30.69 -14.05 3.03
#